data_016d9216d44593e1a8437a6e9e837127
#
_entry.id   016d9216d44593e1a8437a6e9e837127
#
_cell.length_a   1.000
_cell.length_b   1.000
_cell.length_c   1.000
_cell.angle_alpha   90.00
_cell.angle_beta   90.00
_cell.angle_gamma   90.00
#
_symmetry.space_group_name_H-M   'P 1'
#
loop_
_entity.id
_entity.type
_entity.pdbx_description
1 polymer ?
#
loop_
_entity_poly.entity_id
_entity_poly.type
_entity_poly.pdbx_seq_one_letter_code
_entity_poly.pdbx_strand_id
1 'polypeptide(L)'
;MFNEIIKKYEWNSIQAKFVDVHQTDVERVLTKTTQSAYTIEDFLVLISPAAAPFLEQMMELSKRFTLERFGKNMQLFIPMYLSNECQNICTYCGFSFTNKIPRKTLTDAEILAEIEIIKSYGYDNILLVTGEHDKLVGIDYLVHAVE
;
A
#
# COMPACT_ATOMS: atom_id res chain seq x y z
N MET A 1 -4.64 -16.57 13.13
CA MET A 1 -4.68 -16.59 11.66
C MET A 1 -3.38 -16.05 11.03
N PHE A 2 -3.15 -14.74 10.86
CA PHE A 2 -1.90 -14.20 10.27
C PHE A 2 -0.66 -14.50 11.14
N ASN A 3 -0.79 -14.36 12.45
CA ASN A 3 0.26 -14.61 13.43
C ASN A 3 0.76 -16.07 13.42
N GLU A 4 -0.07 -17.04 13.05
CA GLU A 4 0.31 -18.46 12.93
C GLU A 4 1.06 -18.75 11.62
N ILE A 5 0.78 -17.94 10.59
CA ILE A 5 1.52 -18.00 9.33
C ILE A 5 2.93 -17.44 9.55
N ILE A 6 3.06 -16.29 10.21
CA ILE A 6 4.36 -15.66 10.50
C ILE A 6 5.24 -16.59 11.36
N LYS A 7 4.66 -17.26 12.35
CA LYS A 7 5.39 -18.20 13.23
C LYS A 7 6.02 -19.39 12.49
N LYS A 8 5.59 -19.71 11.27
CA LYS A 8 6.18 -20.76 10.43
C LYS A 8 7.47 -20.33 9.76
N TYR A 9 7.79 -19.04 9.77
CA TYR A 9 8.96 -18.48 9.13
C TYR A 9 9.99 -18.08 10.18
N GLU A 10 11.16 -18.69 10.13
CA GLU A 10 12.31 -18.28 10.91
C GLU A 10 13.13 -17.23 10.15
N TRP A 11 13.31 -16.06 10.75
CA TRP A 11 14.01 -14.94 10.12
C TRP A 11 15.44 -15.31 9.68
N ASN A 12 16.18 -16.02 10.52
CA ASN A 12 17.55 -16.45 10.18
C ASN A 12 17.58 -17.39 8.96
N SER A 13 16.59 -18.26 8.82
CA SER A 13 16.46 -19.15 7.67
C SER A 13 16.12 -18.39 6.39
N ILE A 14 15.25 -17.38 6.48
CA ILE A 14 14.92 -16.49 5.36
C ILE A 14 16.15 -15.69 4.93
N GLN A 15 16.88 -15.13 5.90
CA GLN A 15 18.09 -14.36 5.63
C GLN A 15 19.19 -15.22 4.98
N ALA A 16 19.37 -16.43 5.45
CA ALA A 16 20.32 -17.36 4.84
C ALA A 16 19.96 -17.65 3.36
N LYS A 17 18.70 -17.97 3.09
CA LYS A 17 18.21 -18.19 1.72
C LYS A 17 18.37 -16.96 0.84
N PHE A 18 18.12 -15.77 1.39
CA PHE A 18 18.24 -14.50 0.67
C PHE A 18 19.67 -14.20 0.22
N VAL A 19 20.65 -14.53 1.05
CA VAL A 19 22.08 -14.33 0.74
C VAL A 19 22.60 -15.41 -0.22
N ASP A 20 22.04 -16.61 -0.19
CA ASP A 20 22.46 -17.75 -1.02
C ASP A 20 21.84 -17.75 -2.44
N VAL A 21 21.05 -16.72 -2.78
CA VAL A 21 20.49 -16.60 -4.14
C VAL A 21 21.57 -16.25 -5.15
N HIS A 22 21.60 -16.99 -6.26
CA HIS A 22 22.50 -16.77 -7.39
C HIS A 22 21.78 -16.14 -8.60
N GLN A 23 22.55 -15.57 -9.53
CA GLN A 23 21.99 -14.98 -10.76
C GLN A 23 21.21 -15.99 -11.60
N THR A 24 21.65 -17.25 -11.62
CA THR A 24 20.95 -18.35 -12.29
C THR A 24 19.55 -18.61 -11.76
N ASP A 25 19.31 -18.34 -10.47
CA ASP A 25 17.97 -18.43 -9.88
C ASP A 25 17.09 -17.30 -10.38
N VAL A 26 17.64 -16.10 -10.50
CA VAL A 26 16.94 -14.93 -11.05
C VAL A 26 16.56 -15.18 -12.52
N GLU A 27 17.50 -15.65 -13.33
CA GLU A 27 17.24 -16.01 -14.74
C GLU A 27 16.10 -17.02 -14.84
N ARG A 28 16.15 -18.09 -14.05
CA ARG A 28 15.09 -19.11 -14.00
C ARG A 28 13.73 -18.52 -13.65
N VAL A 29 13.68 -17.61 -12.68
CA VAL A 29 12.42 -16.96 -12.27
C VAL A 29 11.90 -16.05 -13.37
N LEU A 30 12.77 -15.31 -14.06
CA LEU A 30 12.39 -14.39 -15.13
C LEU A 30 11.92 -15.10 -16.42
N THR A 31 12.16 -16.41 -16.58
CA THR A 31 11.56 -17.17 -17.69
C THR A 31 10.07 -17.42 -17.54
N LYS A 32 9.48 -17.18 -16.36
CA LYS A 32 8.06 -17.35 -16.12
C LYS A 32 7.22 -16.33 -16.90
N THR A 33 6.28 -16.81 -17.67
CA THR A 33 5.52 -16.00 -18.63
C THR A 33 4.18 -15.51 -18.12
N THR A 34 3.66 -16.10 -17.03
CA THR A 34 2.36 -15.77 -16.46
C THR A 34 2.49 -15.32 -15.00
N GLN A 35 1.70 -14.33 -14.61
CA GLN A 35 1.69 -13.82 -13.24
C GLN A 35 1.36 -14.90 -12.20
N SER A 36 0.46 -15.82 -12.52
CA SER A 36 0.05 -16.91 -11.63
C SER A 36 1.12 -17.98 -11.39
N ALA A 37 2.21 -17.97 -12.17
CA ALA A 37 3.32 -18.91 -12.02
C ALA A 37 4.35 -18.48 -10.96
N TYR A 38 4.26 -17.24 -10.43
CA TYR A 38 5.17 -16.74 -9.41
C TYR A 38 4.75 -17.18 -8.02
N THR A 39 5.72 -17.56 -7.20
CA THR A 39 5.54 -17.97 -5.81
C THR A 39 6.19 -16.96 -4.85
N ILE A 40 6.00 -17.14 -3.54
CA ILE A 40 6.69 -16.34 -2.52
C ILE A 40 8.20 -16.56 -2.56
N GLU A 41 8.64 -17.78 -2.86
CA GLU A 41 10.06 -18.10 -3.03
C GLU A 41 10.67 -17.36 -4.24
N ASP A 42 9.94 -17.24 -5.35
CA ASP A 42 10.36 -16.42 -6.49
C ASP A 42 10.47 -14.94 -6.11
N PHE A 43 9.55 -14.44 -5.29
CA PHE A 43 9.64 -13.07 -4.77
C PHE A 43 10.93 -12.85 -3.96
N LEU A 44 11.29 -13.80 -3.08
CA LEU A 44 12.55 -13.74 -2.35
C LEU A 44 13.76 -13.65 -3.31
N VAL A 45 13.76 -14.42 -4.40
CA VAL A 45 14.80 -14.38 -5.42
C VAL A 45 14.87 -13.01 -6.09
N LEU A 46 13.72 -12.46 -6.49
CA LEU A 46 13.66 -11.18 -7.22
C LEU A 46 14.02 -9.95 -6.37
N ILE A 47 13.88 -10.01 -5.04
CA ILE A 47 14.30 -8.91 -4.15
C ILE A 47 15.74 -9.08 -3.62
N SER A 48 16.42 -10.19 -3.95
CA SER A 48 17.78 -10.46 -3.49
C SER A 48 18.82 -9.56 -4.20
N PRO A 49 20.02 -9.40 -3.61
CA PRO A 49 21.12 -8.68 -4.25
C PRO A 49 21.51 -9.24 -5.63
N ALA A 50 21.33 -10.55 -5.85
CA ALA A 50 21.62 -11.21 -7.12
C ALA A 50 20.70 -10.70 -8.27
N ALA A 51 19.55 -10.14 -7.95
CA ALA A 51 18.60 -9.61 -8.93
C ALA A 51 18.97 -8.20 -9.44
N ALA A 52 19.87 -7.48 -8.78
CA ALA A 52 20.23 -6.11 -9.17
C ALA A 52 20.65 -5.94 -10.65
N PRO A 53 21.43 -6.87 -11.26
CA PRO A 53 21.77 -6.77 -12.69
C PRO A 53 20.58 -6.94 -13.64
N PHE A 54 19.48 -7.51 -13.17
CA PHE A 54 18.27 -7.84 -13.95
C PHE A 54 17.13 -6.82 -13.78
N LEU A 55 17.39 -5.69 -13.11
CA LEU A 55 16.35 -4.70 -12.78
C LEU A 55 15.58 -4.22 -14.00
N GLU A 56 16.27 -3.93 -15.11
CA GLU A 56 15.61 -3.47 -16.34
C GLU A 56 14.67 -4.55 -16.92
N GLN A 57 15.12 -5.79 -16.96
CA GLN A 57 14.31 -6.92 -17.41
C GLN A 57 13.09 -7.16 -16.50
N MET A 58 13.26 -7.01 -15.18
CA MET A 58 12.17 -7.07 -14.21
C MET A 58 11.15 -5.93 -14.43
N MET A 59 11.61 -4.73 -14.74
CA MET A 59 10.75 -3.58 -15.03
C MET A 59 9.94 -3.79 -16.31
N GLU A 60 10.54 -4.31 -17.38
CA GLU A 60 9.84 -4.64 -18.62
C GLU A 60 8.77 -5.71 -18.40
N LEU A 61 9.09 -6.75 -17.62
CA LEU A 61 8.14 -7.81 -17.27
C LEU A 61 6.98 -7.26 -16.43
N SER A 62 7.27 -6.44 -15.42
CA SER A 62 6.27 -5.77 -14.58
C SER A 62 5.35 -4.86 -15.42
N LYS A 63 5.93 -4.08 -16.34
CA LYS A 63 5.17 -3.26 -17.29
C LYS A 63 4.23 -4.10 -18.15
N ARG A 64 4.69 -5.23 -18.67
CA ARG A 64 3.85 -6.14 -19.45
C ARG A 64 2.67 -6.64 -18.63
N PHE A 65 2.89 -7.17 -17.43
CA PHE A 65 1.81 -7.64 -16.56
C PHE A 65 0.82 -6.52 -16.17
N THR A 66 1.33 -5.33 -15.94
CA THR A 66 0.50 -4.16 -15.65
C THR A 66 -0.40 -3.83 -16.84
N LEU A 67 0.16 -3.78 -18.05
CA LEU A 67 -0.60 -3.50 -19.27
C LEU A 67 -1.61 -4.61 -19.61
N GLU A 68 -1.25 -5.87 -19.40
CA GLU A 68 -2.16 -7.01 -19.60
C GLU A 68 -3.36 -6.95 -18.65
N ARG A 69 -3.15 -6.50 -17.40
CA ARG A 69 -4.19 -6.45 -16.37
C ARG A 69 -5.03 -5.18 -16.39
N PHE A 70 -4.41 -4.04 -16.56
CA PHE A 70 -5.03 -2.72 -16.39
C PHE A 70 -5.11 -1.91 -17.69
N GLY A 71 -4.48 -2.38 -18.76
CA GLY A 71 -4.40 -1.63 -20.02
C GLY A 71 -3.56 -0.36 -19.86
N LYS A 72 -3.98 0.69 -20.58
CA LYS A 72 -3.33 2.02 -20.50
C LYS A 72 -4.12 3.02 -19.63
N ASN A 73 -5.07 2.52 -18.88
CA ASN A 73 -5.88 3.37 -18.00
C ASN A 73 -5.11 3.68 -16.72
N MET A 74 -5.11 4.95 -16.36
CA MET A 74 -4.55 5.44 -15.10
C MET A 74 -5.67 6.18 -14.36
N GLN A 75 -5.93 5.76 -13.14
CA GLN A 75 -6.86 6.44 -12.26
C GLN A 75 -6.07 7.31 -11.29
N LEU A 76 -6.32 8.61 -11.32
CA LEU A 76 -5.74 9.57 -10.38
C LEU A 76 -6.72 9.82 -9.24
N PHE A 77 -6.20 9.90 -8.04
CA PHE A 77 -6.97 10.25 -6.85
C PHE A 77 -6.15 11.15 -5.94
N ILE A 78 -6.85 11.91 -5.10
CA ILE A 78 -6.27 12.78 -4.08
C ILE A 78 -6.74 12.31 -2.70
N PRO A 79 -5.87 12.25 -1.67
CA PRO A 79 -6.30 11.96 -0.32
C PRO A 79 -7.00 13.17 0.30
N MET A 80 -8.18 12.94 0.90
CA MET A 80 -8.88 13.89 1.75
C MET A 80 -8.92 13.35 3.17
N TYR A 81 -8.29 14.09 4.09
CA TYR A 81 -8.21 13.71 5.49
C TYR A 81 -9.46 14.20 6.23
N LEU A 82 -10.38 13.29 6.50
CA LEU A 82 -11.61 13.57 7.25
C LEU A 82 -11.34 13.86 8.73
N SER A 83 -10.36 13.15 9.30
CA SER A 83 -9.99 13.32 10.70
C SER A 83 -8.58 12.82 10.98
N ASN A 84 -7.88 13.50 11.89
CA ASN A 84 -6.62 13.00 12.48
C ASN A 84 -6.80 12.54 13.95
N GLU A 85 -8.04 12.41 14.41
CA GLU A 85 -8.35 11.79 15.71
C GLU A 85 -8.05 10.29 15.65
N CYS A 86 -7.27 9.80 16.61
CA CYS A 86 -6.89 8.40 16.68
C CYS A 86 -6.70 7.96 18.13
N GLN A 87 -7.18 6.77 18.48
CA GLN A 87 -7.00 6.15 19.78
C GLN A 87 -5.86 5.11 19.83
N ASN A 88 -5.24 4.84 18.68
CA ASN A 88 -4.16 3.87 18.56
C ASN A 88 -2.77 4.47 18.83
N ILE A 89 -1.85 3.64 19.29
CA ILE A 89 -0.46 3.99 19.62
C ILE A 89 0.47 3.32 18.60
N CYS A 90 0.46 3.82 17.36
CA CYS A 90 1.31 3.31 16.30
C CYS A 90 2.64 4.04 16.29
N THR A 91 3.75 3.32 16.32
CA THR A 91 5.11 3.87 16.50
C THR A 91 5.59 4.75 15.34
N TYR A 92 5.02 4.58 14.14
CA TYR A 92 5.39 5.32 12.92
C TYR A 92 4.36 6.35 12.46
N CYS A 93 3.16 6.36 13.03
CA CYS A 93 2.05 7.18 12.54
C CYS A 93 2.01 8.54 13.21
N GLY A 94 1.94 9.62 12.40
CA GLY A 94 1.80 10.99 12.90
C GLY A 94 0.51 11.20 13.71
N PHE A 95 -0.54 10.41 13.46
CA PHE A 95 -1.81 10.49 14.19
C PHE A 95 -1.84 9.66 15.49
N SER A 96 -0.73 8.99 15.84
CA SER A 96 -0.64 8.21 17.09
C SER A 96 -1.18 9.02 18.27
N PHE A 97 -1.95 8.36 19.15
CA PHE A 97 -2.61 8.99 20.29
C PHE A 97 -1.62 9.75 21.21
N THR A 98 -0.42 9.24 21.35
CA THR A 98 0.64 9.84 22.19
C THR A 98 1.23 11.12 21.62
N ASN A 99 1.02 11.40 20.34
CA ASN A 99 1.54 12.60 19.70
C ASN A 99 0.69 13.82 20.07
N LYS A 100 1.36 14.87 20.55
CA LYS A 100 0.73 16.14 20.92
C LYS A 100 0.59 17.02 19.68
N ILE A 101 -0.42 16.73 18.86
CA ILE A 101 -0.76 17.50 17.65
C ILE A 101 -2.16 18.09 17.77
N PRO A 102 -2.46 19.19 17.08
CA PRO A 102 -3.84 19.65 16.94
C PRO A 102 -4.70 18.56 16.29
N ARG A 103 -5.83 18.25 16.93
CA ARG A 103 -6.78 17.25 16.45
C ARG A 103 -7.94 17.95 15.76
N LYS A 104 -8.37 17.37 14.65
CA LYS A 104 -9.46 17.91 13.83
C LYS A 104 -10.25 16.77 13.20
N THR A 105 -11.58 16.88 13.30
CA THR A 105 -12.54 16.12 12.50
C THR A 105 -13.32 17.14 11.68
N LEU A 106 -13.42 16.92 10.37
CA LEU A 106 -14.10 17.84 9.47
C LEU A 106 -15.62 17.81 9.71
N THR A 107 -16.23 18.97 9.64
CA THR A 107 -17.67 19.15 9.55
C THR A 107 -18.13 19.01 8.10
N ASP A 108 -19.44 18.84 7.87
CA ASP A 108 -20.02 18.75 6.52
C ASP A 108 -19.64 19.94 5.64
N ALA A 109 -19.70 21.14 6.20
CA ALA A 109 -19.34 22.36 5.48
C ALA A 109 -17.85 22.37 5.06
N GLU A 110 -16.97 21.83 5.90
CA GLU A 110 -15.55 21.70 5.60
C GLU A 110 -15.30 20.61 4.57
N ILE A 111 -16.00 19.47 4.66
CA ILE A 111 -15.93 18.38 3.65
C ILE A 111 -16.35 18.93 2.29
N LEU A 112 -17.47 19.63 2.20
CA LEU A 112 -17.96 20.23 0.95
C LEU A 112 -16.96 21.25 0.39
N ALA A 113 -16.37 22.09 1.24
CA ALA A 113 -15.37 23.07 0.81
C ALA A 113 -14.11 22.38 0.23
N GLU A 114 -13.62 21.31 0.87
CA GLU A 114 -12.49 20.53 0.36
C GLU A 114 -12.83 19.84 -0.98
N ILE A 115 -14.04 19.29 -1.12
CA ILE A 115 -14.51 18.68 -2.36
C ILE A 115 -14.51 19.68 -3.52
N GLU A 116 -14.97 20.91 -3.30
CA GLU A 116 -14.97 21.94 -4.35
C GLU A 116 -13.54 22.30 -4.79
N ILE A 117 -12.59 22.36 -3.86
CA ILE A 117 -11.17 22.57 -4.18
C ILE A 117 -10.64 21.39 -5.00
N ILE A 118 -10.91 20.16 -4.58
CA ILE A 118 -10.47 18.93 -5.26
C ILE A 118 -11.01 18.87 -6.69
N LYS A 119 -12.30 19.18 -6.87
CA LYS A 119 -12.92 19.29 -8.21
C LYS A 119 -12.27 20.36 -9.08
N SER A 120 -11.90 21.50 -8.49
CA SER A 120 -11.21 22.56 -9.23
C SER A 120 -9.87 22.14 -9.81
N TYR A 121 -9.21 21.16 -9.20
CA TYR A 121 -7.99 20.54 -9.70
C TYR A 121 -8.24 19.41 -10.74
N GLY A 122 -9.50 19.08 -11.04
CA GLY A 122 -9.87 18.08 -12.03
C GLY A 122 -9.78 16.63 -11.55
N TYR A 123 -9.85 16.39 -10.23
CA TYR A 123 -9.92 15.04 -9.69
C TYR A 123 -11.36 14.55 -9.60
N ASP A 124 -11.60 13.34 -10.14
CA ASP A 124 -12.89 12.66 -10.07
C ASP A 124 -12.93 11.59 -8.96
N ASN A 125 -11.79 11.28 -8.36
CA ASN A 125 -11.67 10.24 -7.34
C ASN A 125 -10.97 10.78 -6.11
N ILE A 126 -11.52 10.47 -4.94
CA ILE A 126 -11.01 10.87 -3.64
C ILE A 126 -10.71 9.61 -2.82
N LEU A 127 -9.57 9.61 -2.13
CA LEU A 127 -9.25 8.64 -1.11
C LEU A 127 -9.55 9.25 0.25
N LEU A 128 -10.61 8.79 0.92
CA LEU A 128 -10.95 9.24 2.26
C LEU A 128 -9.97 8.63 3.28
N VAL A 129 -9.37 9.47 4.10
CA VAL A 129 -8.37 9.09 5.10
C VAL A 129 -8.80 9.56 6.47
N THR A 130 -8.66 8.70 7.48
CA THR A 130 -8.94 9.05 8.87
C THR A 130 -8.04 8.29 9.84
N GLY A 131 -7.87 8.81 11.05
CA GLY A 131 -7.44 8.01 12.19
C GLY A 131 -8.58 7.10 12.64
N GLU A 132 -8.31 6.21 13.57
CA GLU A 132 -9.30 5.30 14.15
C GLU A 132 -9.75 5.82 15.51
N HIS A 133 -11.04 6.20 15.60
CA HIS A 133 -11.64 6.66 16.84
C HIS A 133 -13.15 6.36 16.87
N ASP A 134 -13.56 5.34 17.63
CA ASP A 134 -14.91 4.77 17.63
C ASP A 134 -16.04 5.79 17.81
N LYS A 135 -15.81 6.82 18.64
CA LYS A 135 -16.85 7.81 18.97
C LYS A 135 -16.86 9.03 18.04
N LEU A 136 -15.72 9.42 17.48
CA LEU A 136 -15.60 10.65 16.71
C LEU A 136 -15.58 10.38 15.20
N VAL A 137 -15.08 9.20 14.81
CA VAL A 137 -14.91 8.82 13.40
C VAL A 137 -15.42 7.38 13.22
N GLY A 138 -16.61 7.11 13.77
CA GLY A 138 -17.29 5.82 13.63
C GLY A 138 -17.88 5.61 12.25
N ILE A 139 -18.45 4.44 12.04
CA ILE A 139 -19.06 4.05 10.76
C ILE A 139 -20.13 5.07 10.31
N ASP A 140 -20.94 5.56 11.22
CA ASP A 140 -22.02 6.52 10.91
C ASP A 140 -21.47 7.82 10.33
N TYR A 141 -20.34 8.34 10.88
CA TYR A 141 -19.67 9.53 10.35
C TYR A 141 -19.11 9.25 8.93
N LEU A 142 -18.51 8.07 8.71
CA LEU A 142 -17.96 7.72 7.40
C LEU A 142 -19.04 7.54 6.35
N VAL A 143 -20.16 6.92 6.69
CA VAL A 143 -21.32 6.79 5.81
C VAL A 143 -21.87 8.17 5.46
N HIS A 144 -22.09 9.04 6.46
CA HIS A 144 -22.58 10.39 6.25
C HIS A 144 -21.64 11.24 5.38
N ALA A 145 -20.32 11.07 5.54
CA ALA A 145 -19.34 11.80 4.72
C ALA A 145 -19.33 11.37 3.24
N VAL A 146 -19.94 10.23 2.89
CA VAL A 146 -20.03 9.70 1.51
C VAL A 146 -21.39 10.01 0.86
N GLU A 147 -22.43 10.25 1.65
CA GLU A 147 -23.78 10.63 1.19
C GLU A 147 -23.86 12.10 0.77
#